data_49834eac8c59f4d65345d36b88a33ef5
#
_entry.id   49834eac8c59f4d65345d36b88a33ef5
#
_cell.length_a   1.000
_cell.length_b   1.000
_cell.length_c   1.000
_cell.angle_alpha   90.00
_cell.angle_beta   90.00
_cell.angle_gamma   90.00
#
_symmetry.space_group_name_H-M   'P 1'
#
loop_
_entity.id
_entity.type
_entity.pdbx_description
1 polymer ?
#
loop_
_entity_poly.entity_id
_entity_poly.type
_entity_poly.pdbx_seq_one_letter_code
_entity_poly.pdbx_strand_id
1 'polypeptide(L)'
;MQLAGSSPAPEIAGEQPLPGKISYLIGRDPGKWRTNIPHYARVRYRSVYPGIDLVYHGQQQQLEYDFVVAPGADPKQIRLDIQGAEKLYLDAAGNLVVRVAGAEIIQQVPKVYQQVDDKWQAILGRYVLANNQVGFEVGTYEATRPLVIDPMLLRAQVQGDGEKSRAIAVDQNGQTYTTGRVGDKIFIEKCCAADGQTMVYHQVLGGSGHQVGTAIAVDDQGRAYVTGWTDSLDFPMVNALQGTFAGGTTDAFIMRLAADGQVEYSTYLGGDGTDRANGIVVDN
;
A
#
# COMPACT_ATOMS: atom_id res chain seq x y z
N MET A 1 -9.13 -6.03 -3.99
CA MET A 1 -10.41 -5.55 -3.43
C MET A 1 -11.26 -5.02 -4.56
N GLN A 2 -12.51 -5.42 -4.66
CA GLN A 2 -13.46 -5.02 -5.68
C GLN A 2 -14.77 -4.55 -5.02
N LEU A 3 -15.43 -3.53 -5.56
CA LEU A 3 -16.74 -3.10 -5.08
C LEU A 3 -17.82 -3.96 -5.74
N ALA A 4 -18.42 -4.89 -5.01
CA ALA A 4 -19.43 -5.78 -5.56
C ALA A 4 -20.75 -5.02 -5.84
N GLY A 5 -21.24 -5.13 -7.07
CA GLY A 5 -22.49 -4.46 -7.49
C GLY A 5 -22.36 -2.95 -7.66
N SER A 6 -21.15 -2.40 -7.68
CA SER A 6 -20.92 -0.98 -7.94
C SER A 6 -21.20 -0.59 -9.40
N SER A 7 -21.35 0.71 -9.64
CA SER A 7 -21.41 1.28 -11.00
C SER A 7 -20.17 0.87 -11.80
N PRO A 8 -20.30 0.32 -13.01
CA PRO A 8 -19.17 -0.08 -13.83
C PRO A 8 -18.36 1.09 -14.41
N ALA A 9 -18.92 2.29 -14.43
CA ALA A 9 -18.30 3.50 -14.98
C ALA A 9 -18.69 4.74 -14.15
N PRO A 10 -18.17 4.86 -12.91
CA PRO A 10 -18.41 6.05 -12.11
C PRO A 10 -17.71 7.27 -12.74
N GLU A 11 -18.26 8.45 -12.56
CA GLU A 11 -17.58 9.70 -12.92
C GLU A 11 -16.39 9.90 -11.98
N ILE A 12 -15.20 10.18 -12.54
CA ILE A 12 -13.97 10.38 -11.76
C ILE A 12 -13.59 11.85 -11.80
N ALA A 13 -13.42 12.47 -10.63
CA ALA A 13 -13.03 13.86 -10.48
C ALA A 13 -11.84 14.01 -9.53
N GLY A 14 -10.86 14.82 -9.94
CA GLY A 14 -9.80 15.28 -9.05
C GLY A 14 -10.29 16.43 -8.17
N GLU A 15 -10.02 16.38 -6.88
CA GLU A 15 -10.37 17.42 -5.90
C GLU A 15 -9.11 17.95 -5.21
N GLN A 16 -9.16 19.21 -4.78
CA GLN A 16 -8.04 19.87 -4.12
C GLN A 16 -6.75 19.81 -4.98
N PRO A 17 -6.71 20.55 -6.10
CA PRO A 17 -5.54 20.57 -6.97
C PRO A 17 -4.29 20.99 -6.19
N LEU A 18 -3.22 20.25 -6.36
CA LEU A 18 -1.94 20.53 -5.73
C LEU A 18 -1.09 21.46 -6.62
N PRO A 19 -0.21 22.27 -6.04
CA PRO A 19 0.70 23.12 -6.80
C PRO A 19 1.69 22.26 -7.59
N GLY A 20 1.96 22.68 -8.82
CA GLY A 20 2.86 21.97 -9.73
C GLY A 20 2.11 21.08 -10.72
N LYS A 21 2.87 20.45 -11.59
CA LYS A 21 2.36 19.52 -12.62
C LYS A 21 3.34 18.38 -12.78
N ILE A 22 2.83 17.20 -13.07
CA ILE A 22 3.62 16.00 -13.29
C ILE A 22 3.79 15.77 -14.79
N SER A 23 4.96 15.30 -15.20
CA SER A 23 5.21 14.87 -16.58
C SER A 23 5.74 13.44 -16.57
N TYR A 24 5.12 12.60 -17.38
CA TYR A 24 5.53 11.22 -17.61
C TYR A 24 6.22 11.15 -18.96
N LEU A 25 7.56 11.09 -18.95
CA LEU A 25 8.41 11.02 -20.14
C LEU A 25 8.83 9.56 -20.38
N ILE A 26 7.85 8.70 -20.68
CA ILE A 26 8.07 7.27 -20.79
C ILE A 26 8.53 6.92 -22.21
N GLY A 27 9.69 6.25 -22.31
CA GLY A 27 10.28 5.81 -23.56
C GLY A 27 10.91 6.95 -24.38
N ARG A 28 11.42 6.60 -25.60
CA ARG A 28 12.16 7.51 -26.46
C ARG A 28 11.31 8.33 -27.44
N ASP A 29 10.01 8.06 -27.48
CA ASP A 29 9.08 8.73 -28.39
C ASP A 29 8.38 9.89 -27.68
N PRO A 30 8.73 11.16 -27.98
CA PRO A 30 8.09 12.33 -27.37
C PRO A 30 6.57 12.39 -27.58
N GLY A 31 6.04 11.76 -28.66
CA GLY A 31 4.62 11.72 -28.94
C GLY A 31 3.81 10.89 -27.92
N LYS A 32 4.48 10.06 -27.14
CA LYS A 32 3.89 9.26 -26.06
C LYS A 32 4.04 9.90 -24.68
N TRP A 33 4.79 10.99 -24.57
CA TRP A 33 4.97 11.68 -23.32
C TRP A 33 3.69 12.40 -22.89
N ARG A 34 3.37 12.27 -21.63
CA ARG A 34 2.25 12.99 -21.01
C ARG A 34 2.82 14.07 -20.11
N THR A 35 2.71 15.31 -20.52
CA THR A 35 3.27 16.47 -19.82
C THR A 35 2.17 17.35 -19.25
N ASN A 36 2.54 18.17 -18.26
CA ASN A 36 1.63 19.16 -17.65
C ASN A 36 0.37 18.55 -17.01
N ILE A 37 0.46 17.32 -16.51
CA ILE A 37 -0.68 16.65 -15.88
C ILE A 37 -0.92 17.25 -14.50
N PRO A 38 -2.13 17.78 -14.22
CA PRO A 38 -2.47 18.25 -12.90
C PRO A 38 -2.55 17.07 -11.92
N HIS A 39 -2.15 17.30 -10.68
CA HIS A 39 -2.32 16.32 -9.63
C HIS A 39 -3.17 16.87 -8.48
N TYR A 40 -3.76 15.99 -7.72
CA TYR A 40 -4.80 16.31 -6.77
C TYR A 40 -4.54 15.61 -5.45
N ALA A 41 -4.92 16.26 -4.35
CA ALA A 41 -4.84 15.65 -3.03
C ALA A 41 -5.90 14.55 -2.82
N ARG A 42 -7.00 14.60 -3.59
CA ARG A 42 -8.11 13.66 -3.54
C ARG A 42 -8.59 13.28 -4.93
N VAL A 43 -9.07 12.04 -5.07
CA VAL A 43 -9.75 11.57 -6.28
C VAL A 43 -11.08 10.98 -5.87
N ARG A 44 -12.18 11.56 -6.38
CA ARG A 44 -13.54 11.13 -6.09
C ARG A 44 -14.11 10.32 -7.25
N TYR A 45 -14.63 9.16 -6.94
CA TYR A 45 -15.45 8.31 -7.81
C TYR A 45 -16.91 8.54 -7.40
N ARG A 46 -17.66 9.23 -8.23
CA ARG A 46 -19.05 9.61 -7.91
C ARG A 46 -20.00 8.46 -8.15
N SER A 47 -20.97 8.32 -7.25
CA SER A 47 -22.05 7.35 -7.36
C SER A 47 -21.57 5.92 -7.65
N VAL A 48 -20.54 5.48 -6.93
CA VAL A 48 -20.10 4.05 -6.99
C VAL A 48 -21.22 3.12 -6.58
N TYR A 49 -22.10 3.57 -5.69
CA TYR A 49 -23.45 3.04 -5.45
C TYR A 49 -24.44 4.21 -5.45
N PRO A 50 -25.77 3.95 -5.57
CA PRO A 50 -26.76 5.03 -5.51
C PRO A 50 -26.60 5.90 -4.27
N GLY A 51 -26.20 7.18 -4.49
CA GLY A 51 -25.97 8.15 -3.42
C GLY A 51 -24.70 7.90 -2.58
N ILE A 52 -23.76 7.10 -3.06
CA ILE A 52 -22.49 6.84 -2.34
C ILE A 52 -21.32 7.07 -3.28
N ASP A 53 -20.41 7.94 -2.85
CA ASP A 53 -19.14 8.20 -3.51
C ASP A 53 -17.99 7.48 -2.81
N LEU A 54 -16.93 7.18 -3.56
CA LEU A 54 -15.66 6.69 -3.03
C LEU A 54 -14.60 7.76 -3.26
N VAL A 55 -13.90 8.16 -2.20
CA VAL A 55 -12.87 9.20 -2.25
C VAL A 55 -11.53 8.62 -1.82
N TYR A 56 -10.56 8.61 -2.72
CA TYR A 56 -9.18 8.28 -2.39
C TYR A 56 -8.42 9.54 -2.01
N HIS A 57 -7.59 9.44 -0.99
CA HIS A 57 -6.68 10.50 -0.57
C HIS A 57 -5.39 9.92 0.02
N GLY A 58 -4.32 10.72 -0.02
CA GLY A 58 -3.04 10.37 0.57
C GLY A 58 -2.87 11.03 1.94
N GLN A 59 -2.45 10.27 2.94
CA GLN A 59 -2.03 10.79 4.23
C GLN A 59 -0.77 10.07 4.69
N GLN A 60 0.29 10.84 5.01
CA GLN A 60 1.56 10.32 5.53
C GLN A 60 2.15 9.13 4.73
N GLN A 61 2.14 9.21 3.39
CA GLN A 61 2.60 8.16 2.46
C GLN A 61 1.71 6.90 2.42
N GLN A 62 0.50 6.97 2.93
CA GLN A 62 -0.50 5.90 2.82
C GLN A 62 -1.64 6.37 1.91
N LEU A 63 -2.14 5.45 1.09
CA LEU A 63 -3.36 5.66 0.34
C LEU A 63 -4.55 5.25 1.21
N GLU A 64 -5.41 6.20 1.50
CA GLU A 64 -6.64 6.00 2.26
C GLU A 64 -7.85 6.18 1.34
N TYR A 65 -8.98 5.67 1.76
CA TYR A 65 -10.23 5.84 1.02
C TYR A 65 -11.42 5.98 1.96
N ASP A 66 -12.35 6.87 1.59
CA ASP A 66 -13.57 7.11 2.33
C ASP A 66 -14.80 6.78 1.47
N PHE A 67 -15.82 6.19 2.06
CA PHE A 67 -17.15 6.21 1.48
C PHE A 67 -17.91 7.42 2.00
N VAL A 68 -18.37 8.28 1.10
CA VAL A 68 -19.22 9.43 1.41
C VAL A 68 -20.66 9.09 1.03
N VAL A 69 -21.48 8.88 2.03
CA VAL A 69 -22.89 8.51 1.88
C VAL A 69 -23.75 9.77 1.92
N ALA A 70 -24.45 10.03 0.84
CA ALA A 70 -25.37 11.17 0.74
C ALA A 70 -26.59 11.02 1.65
N PRO A 71 -27.27 12.13 2.00
CA PRO A 71 -28.53 12.08 2.73
C PRO A 71 -29.54 11.11 2.09
N GLY A 72 -30.10 10.23 2.90
CA GLY A 72 -31.09 9.24 2.46
C GLY A 72 -30.53 8.01 1.72
N ALA A 73 -29.24 7.96 1.44
CA ALA A 73 -28.62 6.77 0.86
C ALA A 73 -28.38 5.69 1.94
N ASP A 74 -28.42 4.42 1.54
CA ASP A 74 -28.25 3.30 2.45
C ASP A 74 -26.80 2.79 2.45
N PRO A 75 -25.99 2.97 3.51
CA PRO A 75 -24.62 2.49 3.59
C PRO A 75 -24.49 0.97 3.53
N LYS A 76 -25.57 0.23 3.75
CA LYS A 76 -25.60 -1.24 3.64
C LYS A 76 -25.41 -1.74 2.20
N GLN A 77 -25.48 -0.85 1.20
CA GLN A 77 -25.17 -1.20 -0.20
C GLN A 77 -23.67 -1.46 -0.42
N ILE A 78 -22.81 -0.88 0.42
CA ILE A 78 -21.36 -1.04 0.28
C ILE A 78 -20.99 -2.49 0.53
N ARG A 79 -20.39 -3.12 -0.48
CA ARG A 79 -19.91 -4.51 -0.41
C ARG A 79 -18.51 -4.58 -1.01
N LEU A 80 -17.55 -5.00 -0.21
CA LEU A 80 -16.17 -5.22 -0.63
C LEU A 80 -15.98 -6.72 -0.86
N ASP A 81 -15.63 -7.07 -2.08
CA ASP A 81 -15.21 -8.43 -2.44
C ASP A 81 -13.68 -8.49 -2.39
N ILE A 82 -13.15 -9.31 -1.50
CA ILE A 82 -11.72 -9.46 -1.29
C ILE A 82 -11.27 -10.74 -2.01
N GLN A 83 -10.89 -10.59 -3.26
CA GLN A 83 -10.42 -11.72 -4.07
C GLN A 83 -9.00 -12.13 -3.65
N GLY A 84 -8.72 -13.44 -3.69
CA GLY A 84 -7.43 -13.99 -3.32
C GLY A 84 -7.20 -14.15 -1.81
N ALA A 85 -8.17 -13.78 -0.97
CA ALA A 85 -8.06 -14.02 0.47
C ALA A 85 -8.28 -15.51 0.79
N GLU A 86 -7.35 -16.12 1.50
CA GLU A 86 -7.49 -17.47 2.07
C GLU A 86 -8.54 -17.49 3.18
N LYS A 87 -8.60 -16.40 3.95
CA LYS A 87 -9.51 -16.24 5.07
C LYS A 87 -9.83 -14.78 5.33
N LEU A 88 -11.10 -14.51 5.61
CA LEU A 88 -11.59 -13.24 6.11
C LEU A 88 -12.22 -13.46 7.48
N TYR A 89 -11.84 -12.65 8.47
CA TYR A 89 -12.45 -12.72 9.79
C TYR A 89 -12.32 -11.39 10.53
N LEU A 90 -13.08 -11.21 11.59
CA LEU A 90 -12.93 -10.10 12.51
C LEU A 90 -12.16 -10.60 13.74
N ASP A 91 -11.15 -9.84 14.18
CA ASP A 91 -10.45 -10.11 15.42
C ASP A 91 -11.28 -9.70 16.65
N ALA A 92 -10.75 -9.94 17.85
CA ALA A 92 -11.44 -9.61 19.11
C ALA A 92 -11.66 -8.10 19.30
N ALA A 93 -10.90 -7.25 18.61
CA ALA A 93 -11.07 -5.80 18.62
C ALA A 93 -12.06 -5.31 17.55
N GLY A 94 -12.55 -6.19 16.67
CA GLY A 94 -13.44 -5.88 15.56
C GLY A 94 -12.73 -5.42 14.30
N ASN A 95 -11.40 -5.53 14.23
CA ASN A 95 -10.65 -5.24 13.01
C ASN A 95 -10.91 -6.33 11.96
N LEU A 96 -10.96 -5.92 10.70
CA LEU A 96 -10.99 -6.84 9.58
C LEU A 96 -9.60 -7.42 9.34
N VAL A 97 -9.47 -8.73 9.41
CA VAL A 97 -8.24 -9.45 9.11
C VAL A 97 -8.42 -10.22 7.81
N VAL A 98 -7.57 -9.92 6.85
CA VAL A 98 -7.51 -10.59 5.55
C VAL A 98 -6.23 -11.42 5.53
N ARG A 99 -6.36 -12.75 5.47
CA ARG A 99 -5.20 -13.65 5.33
C ARG A 99 -4.97 -13.95 3.86
N VAL A 100 -3.75 -13.70 3.40
CA VAL A 100 -3.29 -13.95 2.03
C VAL A 100 -1.89 -14.54 2.11
N ALA A 101 -1.69 -15.75 1.58
CA ALA A 101 -0.38 -16.41 1.49
C ALA A 101 0.42 -16.42 2.81
N GLY A 102 -0.26 -16.69 3.93
CA GLY A 102 0.36 -16.70 5.26
C GLY A 102 0.57 -15.32 5.88
N ALA A 103 0.32 -14.24 5.14
CA ALA A 103 0.34 -12.87 5.65
C ALA A 103 -1.04 -12.43 6.15
N GLU A 104 -1.08 -11.48 7.06
CA GLU A 104 -2.31 -10.87 7.53
C GLU A 104 -2.32 -9.36 7.23
N ILE A 105 -3.32 -8.92 6.49
CA ILE A 105 -3.63 -7.51 6.30
C ILE A 105 -4.69 -7.15 7.32
N ILE A 106 -4.40 -6.22 8.19
CA ILE A 106 -5.33 -5.80 9.24
C ILE A 106 -5.85 -4.41 8.91
N GLN A 107 -7.16 -4.31 8.77
CA GLN A 107 -7.86 -3.05 8.61
C GLN A 107 -8.61 -2.74 9.90
N GLN A 108 -8.33 -1.60 10.51
CA GLN A 108 -8.97 -1.21 11.78
C GLN A 108 -10.48 -1.08 11.65
N VAL A 109 -11.16 -1.20 12.79
CA VAL A 109 -12.57 -0.83 12.92
C VAL A 109 -12.80 0.51 12.21
N PRO A 110 -13.78 0.60 11.28
CA PRO A 110 -13.99 1.79 10.48
C PRO A 110 -14.37 2.97 11.36
N LYS A 111 -13.73 4.11 11.14
CA LYS A 111 -14.21 5.37 11.70
C LYS A 111 -15.41 5.83 10.92
N VAL A 112 -16.49 6.11 11.62
CA VAL A 112 -17.71 6.63 11.02
C VAL A 112 -18.03 7.96 11.66
N TYR A 113 -18.35 8.97 10.88
CA TYR A 113 -18.64 10.29 11.41
C TYR A 113 -19.55 11.12 10.51
N GLN A 114 -20.25 12.09 11.10
CA GLN A 114 -21.06 13.09 10.45
C GLN A 114 -20.65 14.49 10.91
N GLN A 115 -20.90 15.48 10.07
CA GLN A 115 -20.83 16.87 10.46
C GLN A 115 -22.20 17.37 10.94
N VAL A 116 -22.27 17.74 12.20
CA VAL A 116 -23.47 18.33 12.86
C VAL A 116 -23.06 19.67 13.45
N ASP A 117 -23.72 20.75 13.01
CA ASP A 117 -23.48 22.13 13.48
C ASP A 117 -21.96 22.49 13.51
N ASP A 118 -21.30 22.28 12.37
CA ASP A 118 -19.85 22.48 12.16
C ASP A 118 -18.91 21.65 13.04
N LYS A 119 -19.43 20.66 13.76
CA LYS A 119 -18.64 19.73 14.57
C LYS A 119 -18.71 18.31 14.01
N TRP A 120 -17.58 17.63 14.04
CA TRP A 120 -17.53 16.21 13.69
C TRP A 120 -18.03 15.38 14.88
N GLN A 121 -19.06 14.59 14.64
CA GLN A 121 -19.63 13.64 15.59
C GLN A 121 -19.26 12.22 15.17
N ALA A 122 -18.56 11.50 16.04
CA ALA A 122 -18.26 10.10 15.84
C ALA A 122 -19.54 9.24 15.99
N ILE A 123 -19.69 8.27 15.10
CA ILE A 123 -20.79 7.30 15.07
C ILE A 123 -20.18 5.91 15.19
N LEU A 124 -20.87 5.02 15.87
CA LEU A 124 -20.43 3.63 15.96
C LEU A 124 -20.45 2.98 14.58
N GLY A 125 -19.31 2.45 14.14
CA GLY A 125 -19.17 1.69 12.91
C GLY A 125 -18.55 0.34 13.17
N ARG A 126 -18.92 -0.68 12.41
CA ARG A 126 -18.27 -1.99 12.45
C ARG A 126 -18.32 -2.68 11.10
N TYR A 127 -17.38 -3.57 10.86
CA TYR A 127 -17.43 -4.48 9.72
C TYR A 127 -18.49 -5.58 9.94
N VAL A 128 -19.08 -6.01 8.83
CA VAL A 128 -19.97 -7.17 8.77
C VAL A 128 -19.46 -8.09 7.68
N LEU A 129 -19.27 -9.36 8.00
CA LEU A 129 -18.88 -10.38 7.05
C LEU A 129 -20.10 -11.23 6.66
N ALA A 130 -20.39 -11.28 5.37
CA ALA A 130 -21.43 -12.12 4.82
C ALA A 130 -21.01 -12.66 3.44
N ASN A 131 -21.11 -13.98 3.21
CA ASN A 131 -20.81 -14.62 1.93
C ASN A 131 -19.43 -14.23 1.35
N ASN A 132 -18.40 -14.19 2.19
CA ASN A 132 -17.04 -13.77 1.85
C ASN A 132 -16.91 -12.30 1.36
N GLN A 133 -17.90 -11.47 1.64
CA GLN A 133 -17.91 -10.05 1.38
C GLN A 133 -17.88 -9.27 2.69
N VAL A 134 -17.24 -8.11 2.65
CA VAL A 134 -17.16 -7.16 3.75
C VAL A 134 -18.16 -6.04 3.51
N GLY A 135 -19.02 -5.81 4.48
CA GLY A 135 -19.94 -4.67 4.52
C GLY A 135 -19.70 -3.84 5.78
N PHE A 136 -20.55 -2.83 5.96
CA PHE A 136 -20.50 -1.94 7.11
C PHE A 136 -21.86 -1.94 7.81
N GLU A 137 -21.82 -1.97 9.14
CA GLU A 137 -22.96 -1.65 9.98
C GLU A 137 -22.66 -0.34 10.71
N VAL A 138 -23.62 0.57 10.62
CA VAL A 138 -23.50 1.92 11.18
C VAL A 138 -24.55 2.08 12.28
N GLY A 139 -24.18 2.63 13.40
CA GLY A 139 -25.06 2.96 14.50
C GLY A 139 -26.08 4.06 14.13
N THR A 140 -26.79 4.57 15.11
CA THR A 140 -27.78 5.64 14.89
C THR A 140 -27.10 6.92 14.41
N TYR A 141 -27.58 7.48 13.31
CA TYR A 141 -27.10 8.72 12.70
C TYR A 141 -28.26 9.53 12.09
N GLU A 142 -28.00 10.80 11.77
CA GLU A 142 -29.00 11.66 11.11
C GLU A 142 -29.03 11.37 9.60
N ALA A 143 -30.03 10.64 9.12
CA ALA A 143 -30.15 10.26 7.71
C ALA A 143 -30.32 11.44 6.74
N THR A 144 -30.61 12.63 7.24
CA THR A 144 -30.75 13.87 6.47
C THR A 144 -29.40 14.58 6.22
N ARG A 145 -28.31 14.07 6.78
CA ARG A 145 -26.96 14.62 6.63
C ARG A 145 -26.02 13.60 5.97
N PRO A 146 -24.96 14.07 5.30
CA PRO A 146 -23.94 13.16 4.79
C PRO A 146 -23.26 12.36 5.92
N LEU A 147 -22.90 11.12 5.63
CA LEU A 147 -22.15 10.23 6.51
C LEU A 147 -20.83 9.89 5.83
N VAL A 148 -19.74 9.85 6.59
CA VAL A 148 -18.44 9.39 6.10
C VAL A 148 -18.07 8.09 6.82
N ILE A 149 -17.69 7.09 6.05
CA ILE A 149 -17.15 5.81 6.54
C ILE A 149 -15.70 5.75 6.06
N ASP A 150 -14.78 5.78 7.02
CA ASP A 150 -13.33 5.80 6.82
C ASP A 150 -12.73 4.46 7.32
N PRO A 151 -12.50 3.50 6.42
CA PRO A 151 -11.88 2.22 6.75
C PRO A 151 -10.36 2.39 6.72
N MET A 152 -9.75 2.67 7.87
CA MET A 152 -8.30 2.84 7.97
C MET A 152 -7.53 1.56 7.68
N LEU A 153 -6.67 1.59 6.68
CA LEU A 153 -5.73 0.49 6.41
C LEU A 153 -4.57 0.57 7.40
N LEU A 154 -4.46 -0.39 8.31
CA LEU A 154 -3.43 -0.36 9.33
C LEU A 154 -2.11 -0.96 8.94
N ARG A 155 -2.07 -2.09 8.26
CA ARG A 155 -0.80 -2.77 8.03
C ARG A 155 -1.00 -4.07 7.24
N ALA A 156 -0.11 -4.33 6.26
CA ALA A 156 0.22 -5.69 5.89
C ALA A 156 1.23 -6.22 6.93
N GLN A 157 0.83 -7.17 7.74
CA GLN A 157 1.72 -7.84 8.67
C GLN A 157 1.95 -9.25 8.13
N VAL A 158 3.13 -9.49 7.60
CA VAL A 158 3.59 -10.85 7.35
C VAL A 158 3.91 -11.43 8.71
N GLN A 159 3.25 -12.51 9.09
CA GLN A 159 3.46 -13.18 10.35
C GLN A 159 4.61 -14.19 10.20
N GLY A 160 5.85 -13.67 10.13
CA GLY A 160 7.06 -14.39 10.46
C GLY A 160 7.53 -13.93 11.83
N ASP A 161 8.22 -14.78 12.57
CA ASP A 161 8.73 -14.48 13.91
C ASP A 161 9.61 -13.22 13.91
N GLY A 162 9.05 -12.07 14.29
CA GLY A 162 9.74 -10.79 14.38
C GLY A 162 9.84 -9.97 13.08
N GLU A 163 9.19 -10.37 12.00
CA GLU A 163 9.14 -9.61 10.74
C GLU A 163 8.26 -8.36 10.86
N LYS A 164 8.76 -7.26 10.32
CA LYS A 164 8.04 -5.98 10.24
C LYS A 164 8.07 -5.50 8.81
N SER A 165 7.00 -5.76 8.06
CA SER A 165 6.81 -5.24 6.70
C SER A 165 6.73 -3.71 6.72
N ARG A 166 7.34 -3.06 5.73
CA ARG A 166 7.35 -1.60 5.59
C ARG A 166 6.83 -1.12 4.25
N ALA A 167 6.97 -1.92 3.21
CA ALA A 167 6.52 -1.57 1.88
C ALA A 167 6.03 -2.79 1.12
N ILE A 168 5.10 -2.56 0.20
CA ILE A 168 4.52 -3.54 -0.69
C ILE A 168 4.44 -2.96 -2.11
N ALA A 169 4.70 -3.81 -3.11
CA ALA A 169 4.44 -3.54 -4.52
C ALA A 169 3.67 -4.71 -5.13
N VAL A 170 2.98 -4.47 -6.24
CA VAL A 170 2.22 -5.49 -6.96
C VAL A 170 2.59 -5.40 -8.43
N ASP A 171 2.90 -6.52 -9.07
CA ASP A 171 3.16 -6.57 -10.51
C ASP A 171 1.88 -6.69 -11.34
N GLN A 172 2.03 -6.67 -12.66
CA GLN A 172 0.91 -6.75 -13.61
C GLN A 172 0.14 -8.09 -13.54
N ASN A 173 0.74 -9.11 -12.95
CA ASN A 173 0.15 -10.44 -12.76
C ASN A 173 -0.55 -10.58 -11.41
N GLY A 174 -0.59 -9.51 -10.61
CA GLY A 174 -1.17 -9.52 -9.26
C GLY A 174 -0.27 -10.17 -8.20
N GLN A 175 1.00 -10.47 -8.51
CA GLN A 175 1.95 -10.98 -7.54
C GLN A 175 2.39 -9.85 -6.60
N THR A 176 2.48 -10.14 -5.32
CA THR A 176 2.85 -9.16 -4.29
C THR A 176 4.32 -9.30 -3.93
N TYR A 177 4.96 -8.15 -3.72
CA TYR A 177 6.35 -8.04 -3.29
C TYR A 177 6.39 -7.22 -2.01
N THR A 178 6.97 -7.75 -0.96
CA THR A 178 7.07 -7.07 0.33
C THR A 178 8.51 -6.95 0.79
N THR A 179 8.80 -5.88 1.51
CA THR A 179 10.09 -5.70 2.19
C THR A 179 9.91 -5.05 3.55
N GLY A 180 10.90 -5.23 4.40
CA GLY A 180 10.90 -4.67 5.73
C GLY A 180 12.11 -5.14 6.53
N ARG A 181 11.89 -5.50 7.80
CA ARG A 181 12.93 -5.97 8.71
C ARG A 181 12.50 -7.24 9.42
N VAL A 182 13.43 -8.18 9.54
CA VAL A 182 13.36 -9.35 10.41
C VAL A 182 14.63 -9.39 11.28
N GLY A 183 14.47 -9.32 12.60
CA GLY A 183 15.64 -9.10 13.47
C GLY A 183 16.41 -7.85 13.07
N ASP A 184 17.70 -8.00 12.74
CA ASP A 184 18.57 -6.92 12.25
C ASP A 184 18.81 -6.98 10.73
N LYS A 185 18.09 -7.83 10.02
CA LYS A 185 18.20 -8.02 8.57
C LYS A 185 17.00 -7.43 7.83
N ILE A 186 17.16 -7.18 6.52
CA ILE A 186 16.02 -6.96 5.63
C ILE A 186 15.45 -8.30 5.21
N PHE A 187 14.15 -8.34 4.98
CA PHE A 187 13.56 -9.41 4.20
C PHE A 187 12.96 -8.85 2.89
N ILE A 188 12.95 -9.67 1.86
CA ILE A 188 12.30 -9.40 0.58
C ILE A 188 11.57 -10.67 0.19
N GLU A 189 10.29 -10.52 -0.03
CA GLU A 189 9.40 -11.63 -0.32
C GLU A 189 8.61 -11.36 -1.59
N LYS A 190 8.48 -12.37 -2.43
CA LYS A 190 7.55 -12.42 -3.54
C LYS A 190 6.59 -13.55 -3.32
N CYS A 191 5.31 -13.18 -3.25
CA CYS A 191 4.24 -14.13 -2.99
C CYS A 191 3.24 -14.18 -4.13
N CYS A 192 2.49 -15.27 -4.10
CA CYS A 192 1.26 -15.41 -4.82
C CYS A 192 1.46 -15.54 -6.33
N ALA A 193 2.13 -16.65 -6.71
CA ALA A 193 2.06 -17.16 -8.07
C ALA A 193 0.60 -17.26 -8.55
N ALA A 194 0.38 -17.62 -9.80
CA ALA A 194 -0.95 -17.68 -10.41
C ALA A 194 -1.99 -18.55 -9.65
N ASP A 195 -1.53 -19.40 -8.73
CA ASP A 195 -2.36 -20.20 -7.82
C ASP A 195 -2.85 -19.44 -6.58
N GLY A 196 -2.35 -18.20 -6.36
CA GLY A 196 -2.72 -17.35 -5.24
C GLY A 196 -2.19 -17.81 -3.88
N GLN A 197 -1.38 -18.86 -3.80
CA GLN A 197 -0.95 -19.48 -2.55
C GLN A 197 0.56 -19.75 -2.46
N THR A 198 1.24 -19.88 -3.59
CA THR A 198 2.65 -20.30 -3.61
C THR A 198 3.57 -19.11 -3.44
N MET A 199 4.38 -19.13 -2.37
CA MET A 199 5.50 -18.21 -2.21
C MET A 199 6.54 -18.48 -3.29
N VAL A 200 6.93 -17.45 -4.04
CA VAL A 200 7.94 -17.57 -5.11
C VAL A 200 9.33 -17.54 -4.50
N TYR A 201 9.60 -16.57 -3.63
CA TYR A 201 10.82 -16.51 -2.83
C TYR A 201 10.63 -15.70 -1.55
N HIS A 202 11.46 -16.02 -0.56
CA HIS A 202 11.65 -15.25 0.66
C HIS A 202 13.16 -15.14 0.91
N GLN A 203 13.70 -13.94 0.85
CA GLN A 203 15.11 -13.64 1.05
C GLN A 203 15.30 -12.84 2.34
N VAL A 204 16.25 -13.28 3.16
CA VAL A 204 16.71 -12.53 4.34
C VAL A 204 18.16 -12.15 4.11
N LEU A 205 18.41 -10.85 3.99
CA LEU A 205 19.70 -10.32 3.58
C LEU A 205 20.17 -9.22 4.54
N GLY A 206 21.48 -9.03 4.61
CA GLY A 206 22.08 -7.94 5.38
C GLY A 206 23.46 -8.28 5.93
N GLY A 207 24.15 -7.25 6.38
CA GLY A 207 25.46 -7.34 7.02
C GLY A 207 25.37 -7.56 8.54
N SER A 208 26.46 -7.30 9.28
CA SER A 208 26.57 -7.56 10.72
C SER A 208 25.77 -6.60 11.61
N GLY A 209 25.45 -5.40 11.12
CA GLY A 209 24.67 -4.38 11.84
C GLY A 209 23.16 -4.46 11.57
N HIS A 210 22.48 -3.30 11.66
CA HIS A 210 21.04 -3.16 11.45
C HIS A 210 20.74 -2.72 10.03
N GLN A 211 19.70 -3.29 9.46
CA GLN A 211 19.20 -2.91 8.14
C GLN A 211 17.68 -2.84 8.12
N VAL A 212 17.15 -1.97 7.29
CA VAL A 212 15.72 -1.83 7.09
C VAL A 212 15.43 -1.58 5.61
N GLY A 213 14.63 -2.44 5.00
CA GLY A 213 14.00 -2.15 3.71
C GLY A 213 12.83 -1.19 3.93
N THR A 214 12.86 -0.03 3.30
CA THR A 214 11.86 1.03 3.50
C THR A 214 10.90 1.16 2.34
N ALA A 215 11.32 0.81 1.13
CA ALA A 215 10.49 0.86 -0.08
C ALA A 215 10.86 -0.24 -1.06
N ILE A 216 9.88 -0.63 -1.86
CA ILE A 216 10.00 -1.65 -2.90
C ILE A 216 9.20 -1.22 -4.14
N ALA A 217 9.75 -1.44 -5.32
CA ALA A 217 9.07 -1.30 -6.59
C ALA A 217 9.33 -2.55 -7.44
N VAL A 218 8.50 -2.79 -8.45
CA VAL A 218 8.63 -3.93 -9.35
C VAL A 218 8.47 -3.48 -10.80
N ASP A 219 9.29 -4.03 -11.70
CA ASP A 219 9.19 -3.76 -13.13
C ASP A 219 8.30 -4.78 -13.87
N ASP A 220 8.13 -4.57 -15.18
CA ASP A 220 7.33 -5.43 -16.06
C ASP A 220 7.91 -6.84 -16.25
N GLN A 221 9.19 -7.05 -15.89
CA GLN A 221 9.86 -8.35 -15.91
C GLN A 221 9.78 -9.08 -14.57
N GLY A 222 9.11 -8.51 -13.56
CA GLY A 222 8.96 -9.06 -12.23
C GLY A 222 10.23 -8.99 -11.39
N ARG A 223 11.17 -8.07 -11.72
CA ARG A 223 12.35 -7.80 -10.91
C ARG A 223 11.99 -6.83 -9.80
N ALA A 224 12.42 -7.11 -8.58
CA ALA A 224 12.17 -6.27 -7.42
C ALA A 224 13.33 -5.29 -7.18
N TYR A 225 13.00 -4.03 -6.97
CA TYR A 225 13.93 -2.97 -6.60
C TYR A 225 13.62 -2.54 -5.18
N VAL A 226 14.59 -2.69 -4.30
CA VAL A 226 14.44 -2.44 -2.87
C VAL A 226 15.43 -1.37 -2.45
N THR A 227 14.97 -0.47 -1.61
CA THR A 227 15.84 0.53 -0.99
C THR A 227 15.56 0.65 0.50
N GLY A 228 16.49 1.25 1.22
CA GLY A 228 16.40 1.45 2.64
C GLY A 228 17.67 2.06 3.21
N TRP A 229 18.06 1.63 4.38
CA TRP A 229 19.28 2.06 5.03
C TRP A 229 19.94 0.91 5.81
N THR A 230 21.25 1.04 6.00
CA THR A 230 22.08 0.09 6.76
C THR A 230 23.16 0.82 7.56
N ASP A 231 23.53 0.29 8.71
CA ASP A 231 24.74 0.68 9.45
C ASP A 231 25.84 -0.37 9.34
N SER A 232 25.65 -1.39 8.49
CA SER A 232 26.61 -2.46 8.27
C SER A 232 27.70 -2.07 7.29
N LEU A 233 28.94 -2.30 7.67
CA LEU A 233 30.10 -2.13 6.79
C LEU A 233 30.27 -3.30 5.80
N ASP A 234 29.60 -4.41 6.05
CA ASP A 234 29.63 -5.68 5.33
C ASP A 234 28.28 -6.05 4.70
N PHE A 235 27.47 -5.04 4.36
CA PHE A 235 26.21 -5.27 3.64
C PHE A 235 26.50 -5.95 2.30
N PRO A 236 25.71 -6.97 1.87
CA PRO A 236 26.01 -7.74 0.66
C PRO A 236 25.97 -6.86 -0.59
N MET A 237 27.14 -6.67 -1.23
CA MET A 237 27.31 -5.89 -2.45
C MET A 237 27.43 -6.81 -3.66
N VAL A 238 26.69 -6.50 -4.73
CA VAL A 238 26.74 -7.21 -6.01
C VAL A 238 26.77 -6.18 -7.15
N ASN A 239 27.81 -6.20 -7.96
CA ASN A 239 27.99 -5.25 -9.08
C ASN A 239 27.85 -3.78 -8.65
N ALA A 240 28.34 -3.44 -7.46
CA ALA A 240 28.09 -2.18 -6.78
C ALA A 240 28.71 -0.98 -7.49
N LEU A 241 27.97 0.13 -7.56
CA LEU A 241 28.46 1.45 -7.92
C LEU A 241 29.33 2.03 -6.77
N GLN A 242 28.85 1.89 -5.54
CA GLN A 242 29.54 2.24 -4.31
C GLN A 242 29.66 0.98 -3.47
N GLY A 243 30.84 0.36 -3.48
CA GLY A 243 31.10 -0.94 -2.85
C GLY A 243 31.46 -0.86 -1.38
N THR A 244 31.65 0.34 -0.83
CA THR A 244 32.05 0.56 0.56
C THR A 244 31.12 1.54 1.25
N PHE A 245 30.87 1.31 2.53
CA PHE A 245 30.18 2.24 3.42
C PHE A 245 30.96 3.58 3.47
N ALA A 246 30.28 4.71 3.25
CA ALA A 246 30.96 5.99 3.10
C ALA A 246 31.23 6.72 4.41
N GLY A 247 30.53 6.37 5.48
CA GLY A 247 30.72 6.97 6.80
C GLY A 247 29.42 7.34 7.50
N GLY A 248 29.53 8.13 8.56
CA GLY A 248 28.38 8.53 9.36
C GLY A 248 27.77 7.39 10.16
N THR A 249 26.45 7.45 10.37
CA THR A 249 25.73 6.43 11.17
C THR A 249 25.01 5.39 10.33
N THR A 250 24.54 5.77 9.14
CA THR A 250 23.85 4.87 8.20
C THR A 250 24.07 5.34 6.78
N ASP A 251 24.23 4.43 5.84
CA ASP A 251 24.12 4.66 4.40
C ASP A 251 22.80 4.12 3.88
N ALA A 252 22.22 4.78 2.89
CA ALA A 252 21.18 4.20 2.09
C ALA A 252 21.75 3.05 1.25
N PHE A 253 20.89 2.14 0.79
CA PHE A 253 21.23 1.11 -0.19
C PHE A 253 20.17 1.02 -1.28
N ILE A 254 20.59 0.52 -2.43
CA ILE A 254 19.70 0.09 -3.52
C ILE A 254 20.06 -1.35 -3.87
N MET A 255 19.04 -2.19 -3.99
CA MET A 255 19.18 -3.59 -4.36
C MET A 255 18.16 -3.95 -5.45
N ARG A 256 18.59 -4.76 -6.43
CA ARG A 256 17.72 -5.36 -7.42
C ARG A 256 17.79 -6.86 -7.36
N LEU A 257 16.62 -7.51 -7.32
CA LEU A 257 16.48 -8.94 -7.38
C LEU A 257 15.83 -9.35 -8.71
N ALA A 258 16.30 -10.42 -9.31
CA ALA A 258 15.67 -11.08 -10.42
C ALA A 258 14.28 -11.65 -10.05
N ALA A 259 13.51 -12.06 -11.04
CA ALA A 259 12.16 -12.62 -10.82
C ALA A 259 12.13 -13.88 -9.95
N ASP A 260 13.25 -14.59 -9.85
CA ASP A 260 13.47 -15.78 -9.01
C ASP A 260 14.04 -15.46 -7.62
N GLY A 261 14.30 -14.19 -7.31
CA GLY A 261 14.82 -13.71 -6.02
C GLY A 261 16.35 -13.66 -5.93
N GLN A 262 17.11 -13.96 -6.98
CA GLN A 262 18.55 -13.79 -6.95
C GLN A 262 18.93 -12.31 -6.98
N VAL A 263 19.90 -11.90 -6.14
CA VAL A 263 20.40 -10.52 -6.14
C VAL A 263 21.28 -10.29 -7.36
N GLU A 264 20.87 -9.41 -8.26
CA GLU A 264 21.61 -9.02 -9.47
C GLU A 264 22.47 -7.78 -9.28
N TYR A 265 22.02 -6.91 -8.38
CA TYR A 265 22.67 -5.63 -8.10
C TYR A 265 22.41 -5.22 -6.65
N SER A 266 23.45 -4.71 -5.99
CA SER A 266 23.34 -4.13 -4.65
C SER A 266 24.47 -3.14 -4.42
N THR A 267 24.14 -1.92 -3.99
CA THR A 267 25.10 -0.84 -3.77
C THR A 267 24.72 -0.02 -2.55
N TYR A 268 25.73 0.53 -1.86
CA TYR A 268 25.51 1.67 -0.97
C TYR A 268 25.16 2.91 -1.78
N LEU A 269 24.55 3.85 -1.13
CA LEU A 269 24.28 5.20 -1.63
C LEU A 269 24.35 6.17 -0.45
N GLY A 270 25.52 6.73 -0.20
CA GLY A 270 25.71 7.61 0.95
C GLY A 270 27.02 8.38 0.90
N GLY A 271 27.20 9.24 1.87
CA GLY A 271 28.38 10.05 2.12
C GLY A 271 28.87 9.90 3.56
N ASP A 272 29.49 10.94 4.11
CA ASP A 272 29.99 10.98 5.48
C ASP A 272 28.91 11.27 6.54
N GLY A 273 27.67 11.43 6.11
CA GLY A 273 26.51 11.77 6.93
C GLY A 273 25.67 10.58 7.35
N THR A 274 24.40 10.83 7.65
CA THR A 274 23.38 9.83 7.90
C THR A 274 22.44 9.78 6.70
N ASP A 275 22.58 8.75 5.89
CA ASP A 275 21.86 8.62 4.63
C ASP A 275 20.78 7.54 4.72
N ARG A 276 19.57 7.87 4.26
CA ARG A 276 18.41 6.97 4.27
C ARG A 276 17.56 7.20 3.04
N ALA A 277 17.30 6.14 2.30
CA ALA A 277 16.33 6.18 1.22
C ALA A 277 14.93 5.81 1.75
N ASN A 278 13.92 6.58 1.36
CA ASN A 278 12.54 6.40 1.82
C ASN A 278 11.58 5.99 0.71
N GLY A 279 12.01 6.03 -0.54
CA GLY A 279 11.18 5.68 -1.68
C GLY A 279 12.00 5.25 -2.88
N ILE A 280 11.43 4.41 -3.71
CA ILE A 280 11.98 3.95 -4.98
C ILE A 280 10.85 3.79 -5.98
N VAL A 281 11.11 4.13 -7.22
CA VAL A 281 10.22 3.89 -8.36
C VAL A 281 11.02 3.32 -9.50
N VAL A 282 10.36 2.56 -10.35
CA VAL A 282 10.96 1.97 -11.55
C VAL A 282 10.23 2.56 -12.75
N ASP A 283 11.02 2.96 -13.75
CA ASP A 283 10.54 3.34 -15.06
C ASP A 283 10.57 2.11 -15.97
N ASN A 284 9.41 1.69 -16.48
CA ASN A 284 9.22 0.51 -17.33
C ASN A 284 9.26 0.86 -18.82
#